data_b9f24b25402bf93bce631ad09c70f4de
#
_entry.id   b9f24b25402bf93bce631ad09c70f4de
#
_cell.length_a   1.000
_cell.length_b   1.000
_cell.length_c   1.000
_cell.angle_alpha   90.00
_cell.angle_beta   90.00
_cell.angle_gamma   90.00
#
_symmetry.space_group_name_H-M   'P 1'
#
loop_
_entity.id
_entity.type
_entity.pdbx_description
1 polymer ?
#
loop_
_entity_poly.entity_id
_entity_poly.type
_entity_poly.pdbx_seq_one_letter_code
_entity_poly.pdbx_strand_id
1 'polypeptide(L)'
;MTDYIRAALEIWKPYHPIFKKLDNFLAVNKQTQIIDLCSGSGGPILAFTAQTNSRVRQVFLSDKFPPSNSINYLTHTKDPPKKTCARYFRAKRESPFKSIISEKNDILANKTALQSSVSYLPQPVDILRYQPSSMLTSDISFNIPFGTRTMFTALHHFSAPQVYRLFRNIALKDRMPLASFEVTSKHPISFLMIAITPVLVFFLTPLLLWRYKERRISRFILTYCLPVVPLFVTLDGLISCMNSHSNNSLKKLTSRIPEYDWTIGVERGAWLLPIQYIFGSPRQV
;
A
#
# COMPACT_ATOMS: atom_id res chain seq x y z
N MET A 1 -5.62 -14.81 -4.25
CA MET A 1 -6.32 -13.82 -3.41
C MET A 1 -5.80 -12.40 -3.65
N THR A 2 -4.52 -12.14 -3.56
CA THR A 2 -3.90 -10.82 -3.83
C THR A 2 -4.31 -10.16 -5.14
N ASP A 3 -4.54 -10.91 -6.23
CA ASP A 3 -4.96 -10.35 -7.52
C ASP A 3 -6.36 -9.74 -7.48
N TYR A 4 -7.29 -10.31 -6.69
CA TYR A 4 -8.66 -9.77 -6.51
C TYR A 4 -8.63 -8.47 -5.72
N ILE A 5 -7.90 -8.45 -4.60
CA ILE A 5 -7.71 -7.25 -3.78
C ILE A 5 -7.07 -6.15 -4.62
N ARG A 6 -6.01 -6.50 -5.36
CA ARG A 6 -5.34 -5.56 -6.25
C ARG A 6 -6.26 -4.99 -7.33
N ALA A 7 -7.04 -5.84 -8.02
CA ALA A 7 -7.98 -5.40 -9.03
C ALA A 7 -9.07 -4.48 -8.42
N ALA A 8 -9.57 -4.83 -7.24
CA ALA A 8 -10.52 -4.00 -6.51
C ALA A 8 -9.92 -2.63 -6.18
N LEU A 9 -8.70 -2.57 -5.65
CA LEU A 9 -8.00 -1.32 -5.34
C LEU A 9 -7.71 -0.47 -6.59
N GLU A 10 -7.39 -1.09 -7.73
CA GLU A 10 -7.17 -0.41 -9.00
C GLU A 10 -8.46 0.18 -9.59
N ILE A 11 -9.60 -0.54 -9.49
CA ILE A 11 -10.90 -0.13 -10.04
C ILE A 11 -11.55 0.92 -9.14
N TRP A 12 -11.62 0.66 -7.85
CA TRP A 12 -12.39 1.51 -6.92
C TRP A 12 -11.59 2.66 -6.33
N LYS A 13 -10.25 2.60 -6.40
CA LYS A 13 -9.33 3.65 -5.92
C LYS A 13 -9.72 4.19 -4.54
N PRO A 14 -9.99 3.33 -3.55
CA PRO A 14 -10.52 3.77 -2.25
C PRO A 14 -9.60 4.78 -1.57
N TYR A 15 -8.29 4.66 -1.74
CA TYR A 15 -7.29 5.51 -1.10
C TYR A 15 -7.05 6.87 -1.78
N HIS A 16 -7.67 7.14 -2.94
CA HIS A 16 -7.42 8.39 -3.67
C HIS A 16 -7.63 9.66 -2.82
N PRO A 17 -8.68 9.77 -1.97
CA PRO A 17 -8.87 10.95 -1.12
C PRO A 17 -7.77 11.15 -0.08
N ILE A 18 -7.14 10.06 0.39
CA ILE A 18 -6.09 10.13 1.40
C ILE A 18 -4.73 10.56 0.82
N PHE A 19 -4.53 10.44 -0.49
CA PHE A 19 -3.27 10.77 -1.13
C PHE A 19 -2.89 12.24 -0.97
N LYS A 20 -3.87 13.15 -1.00
CA LYS A 20 -3.63 14.57 -0.73
C LYS A 20 -3.17 14.81 0.72
N LYS A 21 -3.74 14.07 1.69
CA LYS A 21 -3.32 14.15 3.09
C LYS A 21 -1.90 13.61 3.27
N LEU A 22 -1.58 12.50 2.61
CA LEU A 22 -0.23 11.94 2.63
C LEU A 22 0.79 12.92 2.01
N ASP A 23 0.47 13.52 0.85
CA ASP A 23 1.37 14.50 0.21
C ASP A 23 1.59 15.73 1.10
N ASN A 24 0.55 16.24 1.75
CA ASN A 24 0.66 17.33 2.72
C ASN A 24 1.51 16.92 3.93
N PHE A 25 1.33 15.71 4.46
CA PHE A 25 2.11 15.19 5.57
C PHE A 25 3.60 15.08 5.21
N LEU A 26 3.91 14.58 4.01
CA LEU A 26 5.28 14.54 3.49
C LEU A 26 5.88 15.94 3.33
N ALA A 27 5.05 16.91 2.92
CA ALA A 27 5.46 18.30 2.77
C ALA A 27 5.89 18.91 4.10
N VAL A 28 5.04 18.80 5.11
CA VAL A 28 5.28 19.33 6.46
C VAL A 28 6.55 18.70 7.06
N ASN A 29 6.75 17.42 6.85
CA ASN A 29 7.93 16.70 7.35
C ASN A 29 9.15 16.78 6.42
N LYS A 30 9.08 17.56 5.32
CA LYS A 30 10.16 17.72 4.32
C LYS A 30 10.68 16.39 3.76
N GLN A 31 9.79 15.40 3.62
CA GLN A 31 10.15 14.06 3.17
C GLN A 31 9.96 13.90 1.67
N THR A 32 10.94 13.25 1.02
CA THR A 32 10.92 12.91 -0.40
C THR A 32 11.11 11.41 -0.64
N GLN A 33 11.32 10.65 0.41
CA GLN A 33 11.49 9.20 0.39
C GLN A 33 10.43 8.52 1.25
N ILE A 34 9.97 7.37 0.78
CA ILE A 34 9.00 6.52 1.47
C ILE A 34 9.57 5.11 1.57
N ILE A 35 9.38 4.51 2.73
CA ILE A 35 9.56 3.08 2.94
C ILE A 35 8.19 2.51 3.28
N ASP A 36 7.63 1.77 2.33
CA ASP A 36 6.33 1.15 2.51
C ASP A 36 6.50 -0.21 3.17
N LEU A 37 5.94 -0.35 4.36
CA LEU A 37 6.04 -1.54 5.21
C LEU A 37 4.85 -2.46 4.95
N CYS A 38 5.09 -3.77 4.89
CA CYS A 38 4.08 -4.77 4.53
C CYS A 38 3.44 -4.49 3.16
N SER A 39 4.25 -4.09 2.21
CA SER A 39 3.81 -3.62 0.89
C SER A 39 3.14 -4.71 0.05
N GLY A 40 3.37 -5.99 0.32
CA GLY A 40 2.93 -7.06 -0.57
C GLY A 40 3.35 -6.81 -2.01
N SER A 41 2.40 -6.65 -2.93
CA SER A 41 2.68 -6.30 -4.34
C SER A 41 2.75 -4.78 -4.61
N GLY A 42 2.89 -3.95 -3.59
CA GLY A 42 3.04 -2.49 -3.71
C GLY A 42 1.72 -1.69 -3.77
N GLY A 43 0.57 -2.34 -3.89
CA GLY A 43 -0.79 -1.80 -3.76
C GLY A 43 -0.99 -0.29 -3.92
N PRO A 44 -1.55 0.38 -2.91
CA PRO A 44 -1.91 1.80 -2.98
C PRO A 44 -0.73 2.76 -3.14
N ILE A 45 0.46 2.41 -2.63
CA ILE A 45 1.63 3.29 -2.73
C ILE A 45 2.08 3.46 -4.19
N LEU A 46 1.95 2.45 -5.03
CA LEU A 46 2.24 2.56 -6.47
C LEU A 46 1.26 3.50 -7.17
N ALA A 47 -0.02 3.49 -6.74
CA ALA A 47 -1.01 4.42 -7.28
C ALA A 47 -0.74 5.86 -6.82
N PHE A 48 -0.25 6.05 -5.60
CA PHE A 48 0.19 7.35 -5.09
C PHE A 48 1.36 7.92 -5.89
N THR A 49 2.42 7.12 -6.12
CA THR A 49 3.60 7.56 -6.89
C THR A 49 3.33 7.84 -8.36
N ALA A 50 2.28 7.23 -8.92
CA ALA A 50 1.86 7.48 -10.29
C ALA A 50 1.15 8.84 -10.47
N GLN A 51 0.86 9.58 -9.40
CA GLN A 51 0.32 10.93 -9.48
C GLN A 51 1.42 11.92 -9.87
N THR A 52 1.16 12.71 -10.90
CA THR A 52 2.13 13.63 -11.53
C THR A 52 2.68 14.73 -10.62
N ASN A 53 2.05 14.98 -9.46
CA ASN A 53 2.40 16.06 -8.54
C ASN A 53 3.04 15.55 -7.22
N SER A 54 3.34 14.27 -7.11
CA SER A 54 4.00 13.74 -5.91
C SER A 54 5.42 14.27 -5.80
N ARG A 55 5.76 14.83 -4.62
CA ARG A 55 7.13 15.26 -4.28
C ARG A 55 8.05 14.07 -3.95
N VAL A 56 7.52 12.87 -3.92
CA VAL A 56 8.26 11.65 -3.62
C VAL A 56 9.20 11.31 -4.76
N ARG A 57 10.48 11.19 -4.45
CA ARG A 57 11.54 10.83 -5.41
C ARG A 57 11.85 9.34 -5.40
N GLN A 58 11.72 8.72 -4.23
CA GLN A 58 12.08 7.32 -4.05
C GLN A 58 11.11 6.60 -3.12
N VAL A 59 10.72 5.39 -3.51
CA VAL A 59 9.90 4.50 -2.71
C VAL A 59 10.58 3.15 -2.62
N PHE A 60 10.78 2.69 -1.40
CA PHE A 60 11.22 1.35 -1.10
C PHE A 60 10.05 0.52 -0.60
N LEU A 61 9.77 -0.58 -1.28
CA LEU A 61 8.79 -1.56 -0.85
C LEU A 61 9.46 -2.58 0.05
N SER A 62 8.80 -2.96 1.14
CA SER A 62 9.30 -3.98 2.04
C SER A 62 8.19 -4.91 2.50
N ASP A 63 8.51 -6.18 2.64
CA ASP A 63 7.58 -7.20 3.13
C ASP A 63 8.34 -8.32 3.82
N LYS A 64 7.68 -9.05 4.72
CA LYS A 64 8.22 -10.26 5.32
C LYS A 64 8.31 -11.41 4.32
N PHE A 65 7.37 -11.45 3.37
CA PHE A 65 7.27 -12.45 2.32
C PHE A 65 7.17 -11.75 0.95
N PRO A 66 8.26 -11.12 0.48
CA PRO A 66 8.22 -10.34 -0.74
C PRO A 66 7.87 -11.26 -1.93
N PRO A 67 6.94 -10.82 -2.81
CA PRO A 67 6.56 -11.62 -3.97
C PRO A 67 7.77 -11.82 -4.89
N SER A 68 8.15 -13.07 -5.17
CA SER A 68 9.33 -13.42 -5.98
C SER A 68 9.35 -12.74 -7.36
N ASN A 69 8.18 -12.60 -8.00
CA ASN A 69 8.06 -11.92 -9.28
C ASN A 69 8.28 -10.39 -9.19
N SER A 70 8.02 -9.78 -8.03
CA SER A 70 8.20 -8.34 -7.83
C SER A 70 9.66 -7.97 -7.64
N ILE A 71 10.43 -8.81 -6.94
CA ILE A 71 11.88 -8.62 -6.75
C ILE A 71 12.60 -8.73 -8.10
N ASN A 72 12.35 -9.80 -8.85
CA ASN A 72 12.99 -10.02 -10.15
C ASN A 72 12.66 -8.90 -11.15
N TYR A 73 11.43 -8.40 -11.15
CA TYR A 73 10.99 -7.35 -12.05
C TYR A 73 11.65 -6.00 -11.74
N LEU A 74 11.87 -5.68 -10.47
CA LEU A 74 12.46 -4.41 -10.04
C LEU A 74 14.00 -4.44 -10.02
N THR A 75 14.63 -5.62 -9.89
CA THR A 75 16.09 -5.76 -9.80
C THR A 75 16.78 -6.04 -11.15
N HIS A 76 16.09 -6.61 -12.14
CA HIS A 76 16.67 -7.00 -13.43
C HIS A 76 16.63 -5.91 -14.53
N THR A 77 16.05 -4.77 -14.27
CA THR A 77 16.11 -3.67 -15.25
C THR A 77 17.42 -2.91 -15.09
N LYS A 78 18.41 -3.21 -15.97
CA LYS A 78 19.63 -2.41 -16.16
C LYS A 78 19.33 -0.99 -16.67
N ASP A 79 18.10 -0.73 -17.10
CA ASP A 79 17.62 0.60 -17.49
C ASP A 79 17.08 1.37 -16.29
N PRO A 80 17.28 2.69 -16.23
CA PRO A 80 16.75 3.51 -15.16
C PRO A 80 15.23 3.33 -15.05
N PRO A 81 14.67 3.28 -13.84
CA PRO A 81 13.29 2.86 -13.53
C PRO A 81 12.18 3.67 -14.22
N LYS A 82 12.53 4.70 -14.99
CA LYS A 82 11.59 5.54 -15.75
C LYS A 82 10.63 4.78 -16.68
N LYS A 83 11.02 3.60 -17.18
CA LYS A 83 10.19 2.82 -18.11
C LYS A 83 9.44 1.67 -17.45
N THR A 84 9.81 1.28 -16.24
CA THR A 84 9.38 -0.01 -15.66
C THR A 84 8.02 0.10 -15.00
N CYS A 85 7.78 1.11 -14.19
CA CYS A 85 6.46 1.32 -13.57
C CYS A 85 5.41 1.70 -14.61
N ALA A 86 5.75 2.61 -15.55
CA ALA A 86 4.88 2.98 -16.66
C ALA A 86 4.61 1.79 -17.61
N ARG A 87 5.58 0.90 -17.87
CA ARG A 87 5.41 -0.29 -18.69
C ARG A 87 4.58 -1.37 -18.02
N TYR A 88 4.72 -1.58 -16.70
CA TYR A 88 3.89 -2.54 -15.96
C TYR A 88 2.42 -2.13 -16.01
N PHE A 89 2.12 -0.83 -15.95
CA PHE A 89 0.77 -0.29 -16.11
C PHE A 89 0.37 -0.16 -17.60
N ARG A 90 1.31 0.11 -18.52
CA ARG A 90 1.06 0.32 -19.95
C ARG A 90 0.94 -0.99 -20.75
N ALA A 91 1.76 -2.01 -20.49
CA ALA A 91 1.66 -3.31 -21.16
C ALA A 91 0.34 -4.04 -20.90
N LYS A 92 -0.45 -3.60 -19.91
CA LYS A 92 -1.79 -4.10 -19.62
C LYS A 92 -2.91 -3.18 -20.11
N ARG A 93 -2.62 -2.08 -20.80
CA ARG A 93 -3.60 -1.05 -21.20
C ARG A 93 -3.82 -0.98 -22.71
N GLU A 94 -3.27 -1.87 -23.50
CA GLU A 94 -3.55 -1.92 -24.92
C GLU A 94 -4.92 -2.56 -25.16
N SER A 95 -5.93 -1.74 -25.06
CA SER A 95 -7.24 -1.89 -25.65
C SER A 95 -7.21 -1.27 -27.06
N PRO A 96 -7.91 -1.86 -28.05
CA PRO A 96 -7.85 -1.44 -29.46
C PRO A 96 -8.45 -0.05 -29.78
N PHE A 97 -8.69 0.79 -28.80
CA PHE A 97 -9.34 2.10 -28.95
C PHE A 97 -8.37 3.28 -29.09
N LYS A 98 -7.11 3.04 -29.49
CA LYS A 98 -6.00 4.03 -29.39
C LYS A 98 -5.57 4.69 -30.71
N SER A 99 -6.39 4.74 -31.75
CA SER A 99 -5.98 5.45 -32.98
C SER A 99 -6.40 6.93 -33.09
N ILE A 100 -7.15 7.47 -32.13
CA ILE A 100 -7.72 8.84 -32.28
C ILE A 100 -7.18 9.87 -31.29
N ILE A 101 -6.40 9.49 -30.27
CA ILE A 101 -5.92 10.42 -29.21
C ILE A 101 -4.40 10.59 -29.20
N SER A 102 -3.67 10.05 -30.18
CA SER A 102 -2.19 10.08 -30.20
C SER A 102 -1.57 11.47 -30.44
N GLU A 103 -2.26 12.36 -31.10
CA GLU A 103 -1.65 13.60 -31.61
C GLU A 103 -1.68 14.80 -30.66
N LYS A 104 -2.50 14.74 -29.59
CA LYS A 104 -2.57 15.83 -28.59
C LYS A 104 -1.69 15.65 -27.36
N ASN A 105 -1.09 14.47 -27.16
CA ASN A 105 -0.32 14.18 -25.96
C ASN A 105 1.19 14.43 -26.06
N ASP A 106 1.72 14.65 -27.28
CA ASP A 106 3.16 14.89 -27.47
C ASP A 106 3.59 16.31 -27.09
N ILE A 107 2.67 17.26 -27.00
CA ILE A 107 2.97 18.65 -26.58
C ILE A 107 3.01 18.79 -25.05
N LEU A 108 2.39 17.86 -24.31
CA LEU A 108 2.41 17.86 -22.83
C LEU A 108 3.57 17.04 -22.22
N ALA A 109 4.31 16.31 -23.04
CA ALA A 109 5.39 15.42 -22.58
C ALA A 109 6.69 16.17 -22.18
N ASN A 110 6.75 17.48 -22.37
CA ASN A 110 7.96 18.27 -22.11
C ASN A 110 7.99 18.98 -20.74
N LYS A 111 7.05 18.70 -19.85
CA LYS A 111 7.23 19.02 -18.44
C LYS A 111 7.92 17.84 -17.79
N THR A 112 9.18 17.99 -17.42
CA THR A 112 10.01 17.11 -16.59
C THR A 112 9.29 16.81 -15.28
N ALA A 113 8.28 15.95 -15.32
CA ALA A 113 7.70 15.38 -14.12
C ALA A 113 8.78 14.52 -13.46
N LEU A 114 9.22 14.90 -12.28
CA LEU A 114 10.14 14.13 -11.46
C LEU A 114 9.49 12.77 -11.18
N GLN A 115 9.88 11.75 -11.93
CA GLN A 115 9.29 10.43 -11.83
C GLN A 115 9.89 9.72 -10.62
N SER A 116 9.05 9.32 -9.67
CA SER A 116 9.47 8.56 -8.48
C SER A 116 10.11 7.23 -8.90
N SER A 117 11.28 6.91 -8.34
CA SER A 117 11.85 5.58 -8.45
C SER A 117 11.22 4.65 -7.42
N VAL A 118 10.82 3.44 -7.83
CA VAL A 118 10.27 2.43 -6.95
C VAL A 118 11.15 1.19 -7.01
N SER A 119 11.60 0.73 -5.86
CA SER A 119 12.41 -0.49 -5.74
C SER A 119 11.93 -1.33 -4.56
N TYR A 120 12.19 -2.62 -4.62
CA TYR A 120 11.98 -3.49 -3.47
C TYR A 120 13.26 -3.56 -2.64
N LEU A 121 13.13 -3.60 -1.30
CA LEU A 121 14.28 -3.86 -0.45
C LEU A 121 14.82 -5.27 -0.76
N PRO A 122 16.14 -5.46 -0.85
CA PRO A 122 16.73 -6.73 -1.29
C PRO A 122 16.50 -7.88 -0.32
N GLN A 123 16.20 -7.57 0.94
CA GLN A 123 15.96 -8.59 1.97
C GLN A 123 14.54 -8.51 2.53
N PRO A 124 13.95 -9.65 2.94
CA PRO A 124 12.69 -9.67 3.68
C PRO A 124 12.77 -8.88 4.97
N VAL A 125 11.76 -8.06 5.26
CA VAL A 125 11.70 -7.23 6.46
C VAL A 125 10.56 -7.69 7.36
N ASP A 126 10.91 -8.29 8.51
CA ASP A 126 9.95 -8.54 9.57
C ASP A 126 9.84 -7.29 10.46
N ILE A 127 8.76 -6.53 10.31
CA ILE A 127 8.59 -5.25 11.00
C ILE A 127 8.47 -5.37 12.53
N LEU A 128 8.15 -6.56 13.05
CA LEU A 128 8.13 -6.81 14.50
C LEU A 128 9.53 -7.01 15.07
N ARG A 129 10.48 -7.45 14.23
CA ARG A 129 11.90 -7.60 14.57
C ARG A 129 12.73 -6.45 14.03
N TYR A 130 12.07 -5.44 13.50
CA TYR A 130 12.67 -4.27 12.90
C TYR A 130 13.68 -3.62 13.85
N GLN A 131 14.93 -3.54 13.39
CA GLN A 131 15.99 -2.77 14.06
C GLN A 131 16.36 -1.59 13.16
N PRO A 132 16.44 -0.39 13.72
CA PRO A 132 16.81 0.79 12.96
C PRO A 132 18.26 0.76 12.53
N SER A 133 18.57 1.54 11.51
CA SER A 133 19.88 1.68 10.88
C SER A 133 21.00 2.11 11.84
N SER A 134 20.66 2.66 13.00
CA SER A 134 21.63 3.20 13.96
C SER A 134 22.25 2.19 14.91
N MET A 135 21.77 0.94 14.93
CA MET A 135 22.32 -0.12 15.78
C MET A 135 23.10 -1.15 14.94
N LEU A 136 24.15 -0.69 14.28
CA LEU A 136 25.08 -1.53 13.54
C LEU A 136 26.02 -2.25 14.50
N THR A 137 25.74 -3.51 14.81
CA THR A 137 26.80 -4.47 15.10
C THR A 137 27.32 -5.01 13.77
N SER A 138 28.61 -5.21 13.67
CA SER A 138 29.44 -5.41 12.48
C SER A 138 29.11 -6.59 11.56
N ASP A 139 28.07 -7.37 11.82
CA ASP A 139 27.72 -8.53 11.03
C ASP A 139 26.34 -8.38 10.40
N ILE A 140 26.34 -8.13 9.08
CA ILE A 140 25.19 -8.10 8.17
C ILE A 140 24.15 -7.02 8.53
N SER A 141 24.56 -5.77 8.43
CA SER A 141 23.67 -4.63 8.62
C SER A 141 22.90 -4.29 7.33
N PHE A 142 21.66 -4.73 7.26
CA PHE A 142 20.75 -4.20 6.27
C PHE A 142 20.23 -2.84 6.74
N ASN A 143 20.77 -1.77 6.20
CA ASN A 143 20.32 -0.40 6.46
C ASN A 143 18.99 -0.14 5.76
N ILE A 144 17.91 -0.02 6.54
CA ILE A 144 16.65 0.50 5.98
C ILE A 144 16.85 2.00 5.73
N PRO A 145 16.59 2.46 4.49
CA PRO A 145 16.82 3.86 4.13
C PRO A 145 16.04 4.84 4.99
N PHE A 146 16.52 6.08 5.09
CA PHE A 146 15.76 7.17 5.69
C PHE A 146 14.50 7.45 4.87
N GLY A 147 13.44 7.93 5.52
CA GLY A 147 12.20 8.30 4.85
C GLY A 147 10.95 8.00 5.68
N THR A 148 9.81 8.52 5.23
CA THR A 148 8.54 8.25 5.89
C THR A 148 8.18 6.78 5.83
N ARG A 149 7.83 6.19 6.95
CA ARG A 149 7.29 4.82 7.03
C ARG A 149 5.81 4.85 6.68
N THR A 150 5.42 4.17 5.62
CA THR A 150 4.00 4.03 5.26
C THR A 150 3.52 2.61 5.45
N MET A 151 2.24 2.45 5.71
CA MET A 151 1.56 1.15 5.78
C MET A 151 0.15 1.30 5.22
N PHE A 152 -0.24 0.39 4.33
CA PHE A 152 -1.59 0.36 3.78
C PHE A 152 -2.24 -1.00 4.06
N THR A 153 -3.37 -0.97 4.75
CA THR A 153 -4.18 -2.17 5.05
C THR A 153 -3.34 -3.29 5.68
N ALA A 154 -2.58 -2.96 6.71
CA ALA A 154 -1.66 -3.91 7.35
C ALA A 154 -1.76 -3.94 8.88
N LEU A 155 -2.24 -2.88 9.54
CA LEU A 155 -2.26 -2.82 11.01
C LEU A 155 -3.18 -3.88 11.64
N HIS A 156 -4.24 -4.29 10.96
CA HIS A 156 -5.16 -5.31 11.45
C HIS A 156 -4.53 -6.71 11.57
N HIS A 157 -3.35 -6.93 10.96
CA HIS A 157 -2.58 -8.17 11.13
C HIS A 157 -1.82 -8.21 12.47
N PHE A 158 -1.74 -7.10 13.19
CA PHE A 158 -0.97 -6.98 14.42
C PHE A 158 -1.88 -6.77 15.63
N SER A 159 -1.55 -7.45 16.73
CA SER A 159 -2.20 -7.19 18.02
C SER A 159 -1.85 -5.81 18.57
N ALA A 160 -2.66 -5.27 19.48
CA ALA A 160 -2.42 -3.95 20.07
C ALA A 160 -1.01 -3.80 20.72
N PRO A 161 -0.47 -4.80 21.45
CA PRO A 161 0.91 -4.74 21.92
C PRO A 161 1.96 -4.70 20.80
N GLN A 162 1.70 -5.40 19.68
CA GLN A 162 2.60 -5.39 18.53
C GLN A 162 2.57 -4.04 17.81
N VAL A 163 1.39 -3.44 17.62
CA VAL A 163 1.25 -2.08 17.06
C VAL A 163 1.98 -1.07 17.94
N TYR A 164 1.80 -1.14 19.27
CA TYR A 164 2.53 -0.26 20.18
C TYR A 164 4.05 -0.43 20.06
N ARG A 165 4.55 -1.66 20.01
CA ARG A 165 5.98 -1.95 19.85
C ARG A 165 6.52 -1.39 18.53
N LEU A 166 5.76 -1.58 17.44
CA LEU A 166 6.11 -1.06 16.13
C LEU A 166 6.20 0.47 16.14
N PHE A 167 5.16 1.15 16.60
CA PHE A 167 5.13 2.62 16.64
C PHE A 167 6.22 3.18 17.55
N ARG A 168 6.43 2.54 18.71
CA ARG A 168 7.49 2.91 19.63
C ARG A 168 8.89 2.73 19.00
N ASN A 169 9.12 1.64 18.28
CA ASN A 169 10.39 1.42 17.60
C ASN A 169 10.64 2.47 16.52
N ILE A 170 9.65 2.78 15.69
CA ILE A 170 9.77 3.83 14.66
C ILE A 170 9.99 5.19 15.32
N ALA A 171 9.24 5.50 16.37
CA ALA A 171 9.32 6.79 17.03
C ALA A 171 10.66 7.01 17.77
N LEU A 172 11.09 6.04 18.55
CA LEU A 172 12.25 6.23 19.45
C LEU A 172 13.58 5.86 18.80
N LYS A 173 13.57 4.88 17.89
CA LYS A 173 14.79 4.38 17.28
C LYS A 173 15.06 5.01 15.92
N ASP A 174 14.07 4.99 15.02
CA ASP A 174 14.20 5.57 13.68
C ASP A 174 14.06 7.08 13.67
N ARG A 175 13.18 7.63 14.52
CA ARG A 175 12.78 9.04 14.54
C ARG A 175 12.27 9.51 13.18
N MET A 176 11.60 8.63 12.42
CA MET A 176 11.09 8.91 11.09
C MET A 176 9.58 9.11 11.12
N PRO A 177 9.02 10.00 10.29
CA PRO A 177 7.58 10.14 10.18
C PRO A 177 6.90 8.82 9.80
N LEU A 178 5.70 8.58 10.35
CA LEU A 178 4.89 7.40 10.13
C LEU A 178 3.52 7.79 9.60
N ALA A 179 3.06 7.10 8.55
CA ALA A 179 1.72 7.23 8.02
C ALA A 179 1.10 5.85 7.80
N SER A 180 -0.04 5.57 8.44
CA SER A 180 -0.74 4.30 8.27
C SER A 180 -2.18 4.52 7.87
N PHE A 181 -2.69 3.66 6.97
CA PHE A 181 -4.01 3.77 6.37
C PHE A 181 -4.70 2.42 6.37
N GLU A 182 -5.92 2.36 6.93
CA GLU A 182 -6.73 1.15 7.02
C GLU A 182 -8.12 1.38 6.39
N VAL A 183 -8.45 0.56 5.40
CA VAL A 183 -9.80 0.48 4.82
C VAL A 183 -10.69 -0.45 5.65
N THR A 184 -10.09 -1.47 6.24
CA THR A 184 -10.81 -2.40 7.11
C THR A 184 -11.09 -1.73 8.46
N SER A 185 -12.34 -1.64 8.83
CA SER A 185 -12.76 -1.02 10.09
C SER A 185 -13.97 -1.73 10.70
N LYS A 186 -14.20 -1.54 12.00
CA LYS A 186 -15.42 -2.03 12.70
C LYS A 186 -16.67 -1.19 12.38
N HIS A 187 -16.66 -0.47 11.26
CA HIS A 187 -17.78 0.35 10.83
C HIS A 187 -18.81 -0.50 10.07
N PRO A 188 -20.13 -0.31 10.26
CA PRO A 188 -21.16 -1.11 9.59
C PRO A 188 -21.04 -1.13 8.06
N ILE A 189 -20.62 -0.01 7.45
CA ILE A 189 -20.37 0.07 6.00
C ILE A 189 -19.26 -0.90 5.55
N SER A 190 -18.21 -1.09 6.36
CA SER A 190 -17.15 -2.04 6.02
C SER A 190 -17.68 -3.48 6.02
N PHE A 191 -18.52 -3.85 6.97
CA PHE A 191 -19.17 -5.16 7.00
C PHE A 191 -20.14 -5.36 5.83
N LEU A 192 -20.92 -4.32 5.47
CA LEU A 192 -21.79 -4.34 4.31
C LEU A 192 -21.00 -4.57 3.01
N MET A 193 -19.87 -3.87 2.84
CA MET A 193 -18.99 -4.04 1.68
C MET A 193 -18.43 -5.46 1.61
N ILE A 194 -18.09 -6.06 2.75
CA ILE A 194 -17.61 -7.44 2.79
C ILE A 194 -18.75 -8.41 2.44
N ALA A 195 -19.97 -8.18 2.91
CA ALA A 195 -21.12 -9.01 2.54
C ALA A 195 -21.42 -9.01 1.04
N ILE A 196 -21.08 -7.93 0.34
CA ILE A 196 -21.22 -7.81 -1.13
C ILE A 196 -20.02 -8.44 -1.86
N THR A 197 -18.90 -8.68 -1.18
CA THR A 197 -17.67 -9.18 -1.80
C THR A 197 -17.83 -10.47 -2.60
N PRO A 198 -18.61 -11.50 -2.18
CA PRO A 198 -18.82 -12.70 -2.99
C PRO A 198 -19.36 -12.36 -4.38
N VAL A 199 -20.35 -11.49 -4.44
CA VAL A 199 -20.98 -11.04 -5.70
C VAL A 199 -19.95 -10.34 -6.57
N LEU A 200 -19.17 -9.44 -5.96
CA LEU A 200 -18.11 -8.72 -6.66
C LEU A 200 -17.01 -9.64 -7.20
N VAL A 201 -16.64 -10.68 -6.46
CA VAL A 201 -15.68 -11.69 -6.92
C VAL A 201 -16.20 -12.42 -8.15
N PHE A 202 -17.48 -12.81 -8.18
CA PHE A 202 -18.08 -13.42 -9.36
C PHE A 202 -17.98 -12.51 -10.60
N PHE A 203 -18.30 -11.23 -10.48
CA PHE A 203 -18.21 -10.27 -11.59
C PHE A 203 -16.79 -9.87 -11.97
N LEU A 204 -15.85 -9.83 -11.02
CA LEU A 204 -14.45 -9.53 -11.29
C LEU A 204 -13.70 -10.70 -11.93
N THR A 205 -14.11 -11.93 -11.68
CA THR A 205 -13.40 -13.12 -12.17
C THR A 205 -13.25 -13.14 -13.69
N PRO A 206 -14.26 -12.86 -14.55
CA PRO A 206 -14.07 -12.84 -15.99
C PRO A 206 -13.01 -11.83 -16.43
N LEU A 207 -13.00 -10.64 -15.82
CA LEU A 207 -11.98 -9.63 -16.08
C LEU A 207 -10.58 -10.13 -15.70
N LEU A 208 -10.45 -10.81 -14.58
CA LEU A 208 -9.18 -11.39 -14.14
C LEU A 208 -8.74 -12.57 -15.02
N LEU A 209 -9.66 -13.40 -15.50
CA LEU A 209 -9.38 -14.46 -16.45
C LEU A 209 -8.90 -13.91 -17.80
N TRP A 210 -9.45 -12.78 -18.23
CA TRP A 210 -8.99 -12.10 -19.44
C TRP A 210 -7.63 -11.43 -19.23
N ARG A 211 -7.43 -10.77 -18.10
CA ARG A 211 -6.22 -9.98 -17.79
C ARG A 211 -5.01 -10.84 -17.43
N TYR A 212 -5.21 -11.93 -16.70
CA TYR A 212 -4.17 -12.83 -16.21
C TYR A 212 -4.31 -14.21 -16.83
N LYS A 213 -3.43 -14.54 -17.79
CA LYS A 213 -3.46 -15.81 -18.50
C LYS A 213 -3.09 -17.01 -17.61
N GLU A 214 -2.25 -16.76 -16.62
CA GLU A 214 -1.83 -17.77 -15.67
C GLU A 214 -2.97 -18.20 -14.74
N ARG A 215 -3.08 -19.51 -14.48
CA ARG A 215 -4.06 -20.11 -13.57
C ARG A 215 -5.54 -19.82 -13.92
N ARG A 216 -5.85 -19.61 -15.19
CA ARG A 216 -7.25 -19.32 -15.61
C ARG A 216 -8.22 -20.42 -15.21
N ILE A 217 -7.87 -21.69 -15.50
CA ILE A 217 -8.73 -22.85 -15.23
C ILE A 217 -8.96 -22.98 -13.73
N SER A 218 -7.93 -22.91 -12.93
CA SER A 218 -8.06 -22.99 -11.47
C SER A 218 -8.91 -21.86 -10.89
N ARG A 219 -8.76 -20.62 -11.40
CA ARG A 219 -9.60 -19.49 -10.97
C ARG A 219 -11.07 -19.71 -11.35
N PHE A 220 -11.32 -20.19 -12.56
CA PHE A 220 -12.69 -20.49 -13.02
C PHE A 220 -13.34 -21.54 -12.12
N ILE A 221 -12.68 -22.68 -11.93
CA ILE A 221 -13.20 -23.79 -11.13
C ILE A 221 -13.43 -23.34 -9.68
N LEU A 222 -12.43 -22.69 -9.06
CA LEU A 222 -12.49 -22.26 -7.66
C LEU A 222 -13.41 -21.05 -7.40
N THR A 223 -13.94 -20.43 -8.43
CA THR A 223 -14.93 -19.34 -8.29
C THR A 223 -16.33 -19.80 -8.61
N TYR A 224 -16.52 -20.55 -9.72
CA TYR A 224 -17.84 -20.87 -10.25
C TYR A 224 -18.32 -22.28 -9.94
N CYS A 225 -17.43 -23.27 -9.98
CA CYS A 225 -17.78 -24.66 -9.66
C CYS A 225 -17.69 -24.94 -8.17
N LEU A 226 -16.61 -24.47 -7.54
CA LEU A 226 -16.40 -24.54 -6.11
C LEU A 226 -16.18 -23.11 -5.61
N PRO A 227 -17.14 -22.44 -4.92
CA PRO A 227 -17.05 -21.03 -4.56
C PRO A 227 -16.03 -20.76 -3.45
N VAL A 228 -14.83 -21.37 -3.57
CA VAL A 228 -13.73 -21.29 -2.61
C VAL A 228 -13.16 -19.88 -2.58
N VAL A 229 -12.94 -19.26 -3.75
CA VAL A 229 -12.37 -17.91 -3.82
C VAL A 229 -13.31 -16.87 -3.21
N PRO A 230 -14.61 -16.78 -3.58
CA PRO A 230 -15.55 -15.88 -2.93
C PRO A 230 -15.60 -16.06 -1.42
N LEU A 231 -15.66 -17.32 -0.95
CA LEU A 231 -15.70 -17.64 0.48
C LEU A 231 -14.45 -17.14 1.22
N PHE A 232 -13.26 -17.48 0.72
CA PHE A 232 -12.00 -17.11 1.40
C PHE A 232 -11.77 -15.58 1.38
N VAL A 233 -12.07 -14.89 0.27
CA VAL A 233 -11.94 -13.43 0.21
C VAL A 233 -12.90 -12.76 1.22
N THR A 234 -14.11 -13.28 1.34
CA THR A 234 -15.10 -12.75 2.29
C THR A 234 -14.70 -13.01 3.75
N LEU A 235 -14.26 -14.22 4.06
CA LEU A 235 -13.80 -14.57 5.42
C LEU A 235 -12.57 -13.74 5.82
N ASP A 236 -11.61 -13.58 4.91
CA ASP A 236 -10.43 -12.75 5.14
C ASP A 236 -10.81 -11.29 5.41
N GLY A 237 -11.74 -10.73 4.63
CA GLY A 237 -12.25 -9.39 4.85
C GLY A 237 -12.99 -9.26 6.20
N LEU A 238 -13.80 -10.26 6.58
CA LEU A 238 -14.51 -10.27 7.85
C LEU A 238 -13.53 -10.30 9.03
N ILE A 239 -12.56 -11.22 9.00
CA ILE A 239 -11.52 -11.33 10.02
C ILE A 239 -10.70 -10.02 10.11
N SER A 240 -10.37 -9.42 8.99
CA SER A 240 -9.66 -8.14 8.93
C SER A 240 -10.44 -7.02 9.62
N CYS A 241 -11.76 -6.93 9.38
CA CYS A 241 -12.60 -5.94 10.06
C CYS A 241 -12.71 -6.21 11.56
N MET A 242 -12.85 -7.47 11.97
CA MET A 242 -12.91 -7.84 13.38
C MET A 242 -11.62 -7.53 14.13
N ASN A 243 -10.46 -7.70 13.47
CA ASN A 243 -9.15 -7.44 14.05
C ASN A 243 -8.72 -5.97 13.94
N SER A 244 -9.47 -5.12 13.23
CA SER A 244 -9.13 -3.72 13.07
C SER A 244 -9.13 -2.97 14.42
N HIS A 245 -8.23 -2.00 14.53
CA HIS A 245 -8.10 -1.18 15.74
C HIS A 245 -9.05 0.02 15.69
N SER A 246 -9.79 0.28 16.78
CA SER A 246 -10.60 1.49 16.88
C SER A 246 -9.74 2.72 17.09
N ASN A 247 -10.25 3.91 16.68
CA ASN A 247 -9.56 5.18 16.91
C ASN A 247 -9.22 5.40 18.40
N ASN A 248 -10.10 5.01 19.31
CA ASN A 248 -9.87 5.14 20.75
C ASN A 248 -8.73 4.23 21.22
N SER A 249 -8.68 3.00 20.71
CA SER A 249 -7.55 2.09 20.99
C SER A 249 -6.24 2.66 20.50
N LEU A 250 -6.21 3.17 19.28
CA LEU A 250 -5.00 3.78 18.69
C LEU A 250 -4.56 5.03 19.45
N LYS A 251 -5.50 5.93 19.79
CA LYS A 251 -5.20 7.09 20.65
C LYS A 251 -4.60 6.69 21.99
N LYS A 252 -5.12 5.63 22.63
CA LYS A 252 -4.58 5.10 23.88
C LYS A 252 -3.17 4.50 23.72
N LEU A 253 -2.88 3.91 22.56
CA LEU A 253 -1.55 3.38 22.26
C LEU A 253 -0.53 4.50 22.00
N THR A 254 -0.92 5.49 21.19
CA THR A 254 -0.07 6.59 20.78
C THR A 254 0.19 7.58 21.91
N SER A 255 -0.76 7.77 22.86
CA SER A 255 -0.54 8.61 24.03
C SER A 255 0.60 8.15 24.94
N ARG A 256 1.04 6.89 24.81
CA ARG A 256 2.20 6.34 25.52
C ARG A 256 3.54 6.62 24.82
N ILE A 257 3.51 7.37 23.71
CA ILE A 257 4.69 7.78 22.92
C ILE A 257 4.64 9.30 22.78
N PRO A 258 4.95 10.04 23.86
CA PRO A 258 4.80 11.49 23.89
C PRO A 258 5.86 12.23 23.05
N GLU A 259 6.89 11.54 22.59
CA GLU A 259 7.96 12.08 21.74
C GLU A 259 7.48 12.41 20.32
N TYR A 260 6.26 11.96 19.98
CA TYR A 260 5.66 12.16 18.66
C TYR A 260 4.35 12.93 18.78
N ASP A 261 4.10 13.74 17.76
CA ASP A 261 2.80 14.34 17.52
C ASP A 261 1.98 13.40 16.65
N TRP A 262 0.82 12.98 17.20
CA TRP A 262 -0.03 11.99 16.57
C TRP A 262 -1.35 12.60 16.10
N THR A 263 -1.71 12.34 14.85
CA THR A 263 -3.01 12.67 14.28
C THR A 263 -3.71 11.40 13.84
N ILE A 264 -4.87 11.11 14.43
CA ILE A 264 -5.67 9.92 14.14
C ILE A 264 -7.07 10.35 13.74
N GLY A 265 -7.53 9.88 12.60
CA GLY A 265 -8.85 10.23 12.10
C GLY A 265 -9.41 9.21 11.11
N VAL A 266 -10.55 9.57 10.55
CA VAL A 266 -11.20 8.80 9.48
C VAL A 266 -11.50 9.76 8.34
N GLU A 267 -11.18 9.36 7.12
CA GLU A 267 -11.54 10.06 5.90
C GLU A 267 -12.57 9.23 5.12
N ARG A 268 -13.45 9.90 4.42
CA ARG A 268 -14.36 9.21 3.50
C ARG A 268 -13.64 8.92 2.19
N GLY A 269 -13.37 7.64 1.95
CA GLY A 269 -12.84 7.14 0.70
C GLY A 269 -13.89 7.09 -0.41
N ALA A 270 -13.48 6.56 -1.55
CA ALA A 270 -14.42 6.25 -2.62
C ALA A 270 -15.53 5.32 -2.09
N TRP A 271 -16.75 5.50 -2.58
CA TRP A 271 -17.93 4.71 -2.18
C TRP A 271 -18.27 4.83 -0.69
N LEU A 272 -17.96 5.98 -0.06
CA LEU A 272 -18.20 6.25 1.36
C LEU A 272 -17.46 5.30 2.32
N LEU A 273 -16.50 4.51 1.81
CA LEU A 273 -15.69 3.63 2.64
C LEU A 273 -14.90 4.46 3.66
N PRO A 274 -15.01 4.17 4.96
CA PRO A 274 -14.23 4.86 5.97
C PRO A 274 -12.77 4.40 5.87
N ILE A 275 -11.86 5.33 5.62
CA ILE A 275 -10.43 5.09 5.68
C ILE A 275 -9.91 5.68 6.99
N GLN A 276 -9.51 4.82 7.90
CA GLN A 276 -8.80 5.24 9.09
C GLN A 276 -7.38 5.63 8.71
N TYR A 277 -6.89 6.76 9.23
CA TYR A 277 -5.52 7.19 9.04
C TYR A 277 -4.85 7.53 10.37
N ILE A 278 -3.55 7.30 10.41
CA ILE A 278 -2.67 7.63 11.52
C ILE A 278 -1.46 8.33 10.94
N PHE A 279 -1.19 9.54 11.40
CA PHE A 279 0.05 10.24 11.15
C PHE A 279 0.80 10.42 12.46
N GLY A 280 2.09 10.13 12.45
CA GLY A 280 3.00 10.39 13.55
C GLY A 280 4.25 11.07 13.05
N SER A 281 4.63 12.18 13.64
CA SER A 281 5.86 12.90 13.33
C SER A 281 6.65 13.22 14.60
N PRO A 282 8.00 13.21 14.53
CA PRO A 282 8.82 13.61 15.65
C PRO A 282 8.42 15.01 16.13
N ARG A 283 8.23 15.16 17.44
CA ARG A 283 7.98 16.47 18.02
C ARG A 283 9.22 17.33 17.82
N GLN A 284 9.03 18.51 17.22
CA GLN A 284 10.12 19.50 17.15
C GLN A 284 10.31 20.07 18.56
N VAL A 285 11.50 19.86 19.11
CA VAL A 285 11.93 20.42 20.39
C VAL A 285 12.43 21.84 20.15
#